data_c096dfb35bcd17053e243c059306f06f
#
_entry.id   c096dfb35bcd17053e243c059306f06f
#
_cell.length_a   1.000
_cell.length_b   1.000
_cell.length_c   1.000
_cell.angle_alpha   90.00
_cell.angle_beta   90.00
_cell.angle_gamma   90.00
#
_symmetry.space_group_name_H-M   'P 1'
#
loop_
_entity.id
_entity.type
_entity.pdbx_description
1 polymer ?
#
loop_
_entity_poly.entity_id
_entity_poly.type
_entity_poly.pdbx_seq_one_letter_code
_entity_poly.pdbx_strand_id
1 'polypeptide(L)'
;MHPGDARAAERLLERGVALLVGDAVNDVQPSGVEGLRRPIHQVTQVNIGLPLVDNGYLLDVSREAASRERWEFMISWQISKVPGGTAGPFNALATF
;
A
#
# COMPACT_ATOMS: atom_id res chain seq x y z
N MET A 1 2.18 -5.83 -16.04
CA MET A 1 2.05 -4.40 -15.75
C MET A 1 1.26 -3.74 -16.85
N HIS A 2 0.14 -3.20 -16.51
CA HIS A 2 -0.51 -2.28 -17.43
C HIS A 2 0.46 -1.10 -17.63
N PRO A 3 0.54 -0.47 -18.82
CA PRO A 3 1.37 0.75 -18.98
C PRO A 3 1.09 1.82 -17.93
N GLY A 4 -0.09 1.79 -17.31
CA GLY A 4 -0.43 2.61 -16.14
C GLY A 4 0.32 2.28 -14.86
N ASP A 5 0.73 1.02 -14.67
CA ASP A 5 1.32 0.59 -13.39
C ASP A 5 2.79 1.02 -13.25
N ALA A 6 3.54 1.05 -14.36
CA ALA A 6 4.90 1.60 -14.36
C ALA A 6 4.89 3.10 -13.99
N ARG A 7 3.94 3.85 -14.56
CA ARG A 7 3.74 5.27 -14.21
C ARG A 7 3.25 5.46 -12.78
N ALA A 8 2.47 4.51 -12.24
CA ALA A 8 2.05 4.55 -10.85
C ALA A 8 3.26 4.43 -9.91
N ALA A 9 4.17 3.49 -10.15
CA ALA A 9 5.39 3.33 -9.36
C ALA A 9 6.29 4.58 -9.43
N GLU A 10 6.48 5.16 -10.60
CA GLU A 10 7.20 6.43 -10.78
C GLU A 10 6.59 7.57 -9.95
N ARG A 11 5.27 7.72 -9.99
CA ARG A 11 4.55 8.74 -9.22
C ARG A 11 4.69 8.54 -7.71
N LEU A 12 4.65 7.30 -7.23
CA LEU A 12 4.85 7.00 -5.82
C LEU A 12 6.26 7.44 -5.36
N LEU A 13 7.27 7.18 -6.19
CA LEU A 13 8.64 7.59 -5.92
C LEU A 13 8.79 9.12 -5.96
N GLU A 14 8.28 9.78 -7.00
CA GLU A 14 8.34 11.23 -7.15
C GLU A 14 7.66 11.98 -6.00
N ARG A 15 6.59 11.44 -5.46
CA ARG A 15 5.85 12.02 -4.34
C ARG A 15 6.42 11.66 -2.97
N GLY A 16 7.46 10.87 -2.91
CA GLY A 16 8.07 10.45 -1.65
C GLY A 16 7.13 9.65 -0.75
N VAL A 17 6.28 8.81 -1.35
CA VAL A 17 5.32 8.00 -0.59
C VAL A 17 6.08 7.01 0.30
N ALA A 18 5.75 6.98 1.59
CA ALA A 18 6.41 6.14 2.58
C ALA A 18 5.69 4.81 2.84
N LEU A 19 4.42 4.70 2.46
CA LEU A 19 3.59 3.51 2.63
C LEU A 19 2.46 3.54 1.60
N LEU A 20 2.18 2.42 0.95
CA LEU A 20 1.02 2.24 0.09
C LEU A 20 0.05 1.24 0.72
N VAL A 21 -1.18 1.66 0.97
CA VAL A 21 -2.25 0.81 1.52
C VAL A 21 -3.37 0.69 0.50
N GLY A 22 -3.74 -0.54 0.17
CA GLY A 22 -4.88 -0.84 -0.68
C GLY A 22 -5.91 -1.73 0.04
N ASP A 23 -7.16 -1.61 -0.32
CA ASP A 23 -8.25 -2.46 0.19
C ASP A 23 -8.35 -3.82 -0.52
N ALA A 24 -7.49 -4.03 -1.51
CA ALA A 24 -7.30 -5.28 -2.23
C ALA A 24 -5.79 -5.57 -2.38
N VAL A 25 -5.43 -6.58 -3.14
CA VAL A 25 -4.04 -6.83 -3.51
C VAL A 25 -3.57 -5.72 -4.46
N ASN A 26 -2.43 -5.11 -4.16
CA ASN A 26 -1.87 -4.00 -4.95
C ASN A 26 -1.30 -4.41 -6.32
N ASP A 27 -1.53 -5.64 -6.76
CA ASP A 27 -1.17 -6.14 -8.08
C ASP A 27 -2.38 -6.74 -8.79
N VAL A 28 -2.60 -6.35 -10.04
CA VAL A 28 -3.64 -6.90 -10.90
C VAL A 28 -3.22 -8.29 -11.41
N GLN A 29 -4.16 -9.22 -11.49
CA GLN A 29 -3.93 -10.54 -12.05
C GLN A 29 -4.85 -10.80 -13.25
N PRO A 30 -4.31 -11.27 -14.39
CA PRO A 30 -2.90 -11.41 -14.70
C PRO A 30 -2.16 -10.07 -14.80
N SER A 31 -0.86 -10.07 -14.48
CA SER A 31 -0.08 -8.83 -14.37
C SER A 31 0.10 -8.08 -15.70
N GLY A 32 -0.08 -8.75 -16.83
CA GLY A 32 0.21 -8.19 -18.16
C GLY A 32 1.70 -7.96 -18.46
N VAL A 33 2.59 -8.32 -17.53
CA VAL A 33 4.04 -8.23 -17.71
C VAL A 33 4.64 -9.62 -17.81
N GLU A 34 5.30 -9.89 -18.91
CA GLU A 34 5.95 -11.17 -19.15
C GLU A 34 6.99 -11.46 -18.05
N GLY A 35 6.91 -12.65 -17.47
CA GLY A 35 7.85 -13.11 -16.44
C GLY A 35 7.63 -12.54 -15.04
N LEU A 36 6.70 -11.61 -14.84
CA LEU A 36 6.43 -11.02 -13.52
C LEU A 36 4.98 -11.28 -13.06
N ARG A 37 4.84 -11.94 -11.91
CA ARG A 37 3.52 -12.19 -11.32
C ARG A 37 2.99 -11.01 -10.51
N ARG A 38 3.88 -10.29 -9.83
CA ARG A 38 3.54 -9.18 -8.93
C ARG A 38 4.48 -8.00 -9.15
N PRO A 39 4.35 -7.30 -10.30
CA PRO A 39 5.26 -6.22 -10.65
C PRO A 39 5.26 -5.06 -9.64
N ILE A 40 4.11 -4.68 -9.10
CA ILE A 40 4.03 -3.61 -8.11
C ILE A 40 4.77 -4.00 -6.83
N HIS A 41 4.52 -5.18 -6.27
CA HIS A 41 5.25 -5.66 -5.10
C HIS A 41 6.76 -5.70 -5.35
N GLN A 42 7.18 -6.20 -6.50
CA GLN A 42 8.59 -6.30 -6.82
C GLN A 42 9.26 -4.92 -6.95
N VAL A 43 8.65 -4.01 -7.67
CA VAL A 43 9.21 -2.66 -7.85
C VAL A 43 9.20 -1.88 -6.54
N THR A 44 8.09 -1.89 -5.83
CA THR A 44 7.97 -1.08 -4.60
C THR A 44 8.82 -1.61 -3.46
N GLN A 45 8.71 -2.89 -3.12
CA GLN A 45 9.42 -3.46 -1.97
C GLN A 45 10.89 -3.71 -2.25
N VAL A 46 11.24 -4.19 -3.44
CA VAL A 46 12.62 -4.58 -3.76
C VAL A 46 13.43 -3.41 -4.31
N ASN A 47 12.88 -2.67 -5.26
CA ASN A 47 13.65 -1.64 -5.98
C ASN A 47 13.66 -0.29 -5.28
N ILE A 48 12.53 0.14 -4.70
CA ILE A 48 12.42 1.48 -4.09
C ILE A 48 12.22 1.47 -2.58
N GLY A 49 12.11 0.30 -1.95
CA GLY A 49 12.00 0.18 -0.50
C GLY A 49 10.69 0.72 0.07
N LEU A 50 9.62 0.71 -0.71
CA LEU A 50 8.29 1.17 -0.30
C LEU A 50 7.47 0.00 0.27
N PRO A 51 7.13 0.00 1.57
CA PRO A 51 6.25 -1.00 2.16
C PRO A 51 4.85 -0.97 1.56
N LEU A 52 4.24 -2.14 1.43
CA LEU A 52 2.86 -2.31 0.96
C LEU A 52 1.98 -2.93 2.03
N VAL A 53 0.73 -2.52 2.05
CA VAL A 53 -0.35 -3.19 2.78
C VAL A 53 -1.41 -3.60 1.78
N ASP A 54 -1.60 -4.91 1.63
CA ASP A 54 -2.69 -5.49 0.86
C ASP A 54 -3.90 -5.75 1.76
N ASN A 55 -5.09 -5.70 1.18
CA ASN A 55 -6.35 -6.01 1.86
C ASN A 55 -6.57 -5.21 3.15
N GLY A 56 -6.17 -3.94 3.16
CA GLY A 56 -6.45 -3.03 4.27
C GLY A 56 -7.94 -2.73 4.38
N TYR A 57 -8.48 -2.72 5.59
CA TYR A 57 -9.86 -2.30 5.82
C TYR A 57 -9.92 -0.76 5.88
N LEU A 58 -10.32 -0.14 4.78
CA LEU A 58 -10.31 1.32 4.64
C LEU A 58 -11.68 1.99 4.78
N LEU A 59 -12.75 1.21 4.95
CA LEU A 59 -14.11 1.74 4.92
C LEU A 59 -14.39 2.75 6.04
N ASP A 60 -13.99 2.44 7.26
CA ASP A 60 -14.26 3.32 8.41
C ASP A 60 -13.47 4.62 8.32
N VAL A 61 -12.20 4.56 7.97
CA VAL A 61 -11.37 5.76 7.80
C VAL A 61 -11.86 6.64 6.64
N SER A 62 -12.34 6.02 5.57
CA SER A 62 -12.90 6.77 4.43
C SER A 62 -14.19 7.51 4.78
N ARG A 63 -15.07 6.86 5.55
CA ARG A 63 -16.30 7.48 6.05
C ARG A 63 -16.01 8.64 7.01
N GLU A 64 -15.09 8.45 7.93
CA GLU A 64 -14.68 9.49 8.87
C GLU A 64 -14.03 10.67 8.16
N ALA A 65 -13.13 10.42 7.21
CA ALA A 65 -12.50 11.46 6.39
C ALA A 65 -13.55 12.26 5.61
N ALA A 66 -14.51 11.56 4.98
CA ALA A 66 -15.59 12.21 4.24
C ALA A 66 -16.49 13.06 5.16
N SER A 67 -16.86 12.55 6.35
CA SER A 67 -17.70 13.28 7.31
C SER A 67 -17.05 14.55 7.82
N ARG A 68 -15.73 14.56 7.91
CA ARG A 68 -14.92 15.71 8.33
C ARG A 68 -14.47 16.61 7.19
N GLU A 69 -14.72 16.20 5.95
CA GLU A 69 -14.15 16.84 4.75
C GLU A 69 -12.63 17.02 4.84
N ARG A 70 -11.95 16.04 5.49
CA ARG A 70 -10.52 16.08 5.79
C ARG A 70 -9.88 14.74 5.42
N TRP A 71 -8.99 14.76 4.44
CA TRP A 71 -8.31 13.58 3.90
C TRP A 71 -6.87 13.44 4.38
N GLU A 72 -6.45 14.30 5.28
CA GLU A 72 -5.15 14.27 5.93
C GLU A 72 -5.31 13.91 7.41
N PHE A 73 -4.55 12.92 7.86
CA PHE A 73 -4.57 12.44 9.24
C PHE A 73 -3.26 11.74 9.57
N MET A 74 -2.95 11.63 10.84
CA MET A 74 -1.83 10.82 11.30
C MET A 74 -2.24 9.35 11.29
N ILE A 75 -1.39 8.49 10.73
CA ILE A 75 -1.56 7.05 10.82
C ILE A 75 -0.48 6.44 11.69
N SER A 76 -0.85 5.52 12.56
CA SER A 76 0.08 4.77 13.40
C SER A 76 -0.28 3.29 13.41
N TRP A 77 0.73 2.43 13.41
CA TRP A 77 0.57 0.98 13.52
C TRP A 77 1.80 0.37 14.19
N GLN A 78 1.66 -0.87 14.64
CA GLN A 78 2.78 -1.62 15.19
C GLN A 78 2.93 -2.94 14.45
N ILE A 79 4.18 -3.34 14.25
CA ILE A 79 4.52 -4.62 13.65
C ILE A 79 4.37 -5.72 14.71
N SER A 80 3.76 -6.84 14.34
CA SER A 80 3.67 -8.01 15.19
C SER A 80 5.06 -8.56 15.49
N LYS A 81 5.36 -8.79 16.77
CA LYS A 81 6.63 -9.38 17.20
C LYS A 81 6.58 -10.90 17.07
N VAL A 82 6.73 -11.41 15.86
CA VAL A 82 6.81 -12.84 15.59
C VAL A 82 8.24 -13.17 15.17
N PRO A 83 8.98 -13.98 15.92
CA PRO A 83 10.33 -14.39 15.54
C PRO A 83 10.34 -15.02 14.15
N GLY A 84 11.21 -14.52 13.26
CA GLY A 84 11.28 -14.97 11.87
C GLY A 84 10.15 -14.51 10.96
N GLY A 85 9.19 -13.74 11.47
CA GLY A 85 8.10 -13.16 10.67
C GLY A 85 8.58 -12.04 9.74
N THR A 86 8.12 -12.06 8.49
CA THR A 86 8.43 -11.04 7.47
C THR A 86 7.22 -10.18 7.11
N ALA A 87 6.03 -10.59 7.51
CA ALA A 87 4.79 -9.87 7.29
C ALA A 87 3.79 -10.22 8.39
N GLY A 88 2.76 -9.41 8.56
CA GLY A 88 1.73 -9.64 9.56
C GLY A 88 0.50 -8.77 9.33
N PRO A 89 -0.53 -8.94 10.16
CA PRO A 89 -1.73 -8.12 10.10
C PRO A 89 -1.42 -6.63 10.27
N PHE A 90 -2.11 -5.81 9.49
CA PHE A 90 -2.04 -4.35 9.59
C PHE A 90 -3.21 -3.85 10.44
N ASN A 91 -2.93 -3.49 11.67
CA ASN A 91 -3.89 -2.89 12.58
C ASN A 91 -3.48 -1.46 12.88
N ALA A 92 -4.04 -0.52 12.15
CA ALA A 92 -3.66 0.88 12.20
C ALA A 92 -4.72 1.74 12.89
N LEU A 93 -4.27 2.85 13.46
CA LEU A 93 -5.11 3.94 13.95
C LEU A 93 -4.93 5.17 13.07
N ALA A 94 -6.03 5.76 12.65
CA ALA A 94 -6.06 7.07 12.02
C ALA A 94 -6.48 8.11 13.05
N THR A 95 -5.66 9.14 13.23
CA THR A 95 -5.93 10.23 14.17
C THR A 95 -6.09 11.53 13.38
N PHE A 96 -7.29 12.06 13.44
CA PHE A 96 -7.67 13.30 12.77
C PHE A 96 -7.39 14.53 13.62
#